data_6b05352c459a50148b11082cd7f22dbf
#
_entry.id   6b05352c459a50148b11082cd7f22dbf
#
_cell.length_a   1.000
_cell.length_b   1.000
_cell.length_c   1.000
_cell.angle_alpha   90.00
_cell.angle_beta   90.00
_cell.angle_gamma   90.00
#
_symmetry.space_group_name_H-M   'P 1'
#
loop_
_entity.id
_entity.type
_entity.pdbx_description
1 polymer ?
#
loop_
_entity_poly.entity_id
_entity_poly.type
_entity_poly.pdbx_seq_one_letter_code
_entity_poly.pdbx_strand_id
1 'polypeptide(L)'
;MVAITVETELDAAPDVIWSDVRNISSHVQWMHDAEAIWFTSASTEGVGTSFECETKVGPIRLTDVMEITEWVDNESMGVRHSGIVTGEGAFTLSAISDDRTLFRWAEELSFPWWLGGPVGEPFGSIILKMIWKRNLQNLARRYKNGAVVA
;
A
#
# COMPACT_ATOMS: atom_id res chain seq x y z
N MET A 1 -13.18 -7.04 -11.66
CA MET A 1 -12.76 -6.19 -10.52
C MET A 1 -12.78 -7.03 -9.27
N VAL A 2 -11.72 -6.98 -8.50
CA VAL A 2 -11.57 -7.72 -7.25
C VAL A 2 -11.27 -6.77 -6.10
N ALA A 3 -11.93 -6.98 -4.95
CA ALA A 3 -11.68 -6.22 -3.73
C ALA A 3 -10.76 -7.04 -2.81
N ILE A 4 -9.70 -6.41 -2.35
CA ILE A 4 -8.72 -7.01 -1.43
C ILE A 4 -8.59 -6.10 -0.22
N THR A 5 -8.75 -6.67 0.97
CA THR A 5 -8.57 -5.93 2.22
C THR A 5 -7.70 -6.73 3.16
N VAL A 6 -6.70 -6.08 3.72
CA VAL A 6 -5.86 -6.62 4.79
C VAL A 6 -5.73 -5.58 5.89
N GLU A 7 -5.56 -6.02 7.11
CA GLU A 7 -5.38 -5.12 8.26
C GLU A 7 -4.43 -5.73 9.28
N THR A 8 -3.83 -4.86 10.07
CA THR A 8 -2.97 -5.24 11.19
C THR A 8 -3.02 -4.17 12.27
N GLU A 9 -2.76 -4.57 13.49
CA GLU A 9 -2.57 -3.65 14.60
C GLU A 9 -1.09 -3.27 14.70
N LEU A 10 -0.83 -1.97 14.89
CA LEU A 10 0.53 -1.42 15.01
C LEU A 10 0.71 -0.82 16.40
N ASP A 11 1.85 -1.08 17.02
CA ASP A 11 2.17 -0.65 18.38
C ASP A 11 2.71 0.79 18.40
N ALA A 12 1.94 1.71 17.85
CA ALA A 12 2.24 3.14 17.86
C ALA A 12 0.96 3.94 17.61
N ALA A 13 0.95 5.20 18.02
CA ALA A 13 -0.14 6.13 17.75
C ALA A 13 -0.23 6.46 16.25
N PRO A 14 -1.39 6.87 15.73
CA PRO A 14 -1.55 7.19 14.30
C PRO A 14 -0.58 8.22 13.76
N ASP A 15 -0.23 9.26 14.53
CA ASP A 15 0.71 10.29 14.11
C ASP A 15 2.14 9.76 13.93
N VAL A 16 2.54 8.81 14.77
CA VAL A 16 3.86 8.15 14.65
C VAL A 16 3.92 7.31 13.38
N ILE A 17 2.86 6.54 13.12
CA ILE A 17 2.77 5.70 11.92
C ILE A 17 2.70 6.57 10.67
N TRP A 18 1.89 7.62 10.70
CA TRP A 18 1.75 8.55 9.59
C TRP A 18 3.07 9.22 9.22
N SER A 19 3.86 9.63 10.20
CA SER A 19 5.16 10.26 9.96
C SER A 19 6.13 9.36 9.15
N ASP A 20 5.96 8.04 9.25
CA ASP A 20 6.72 7.06 8.47
C ASP A 20 6.03 6.76 7.13
N VAL A 21 4.75 6.40 7.15
CA VAL A 21 3.99 5.95 5.98
C VAL A 21 3.78 7.07 4.95
N ARG A 22 3.69 8.32 5.37
CA ARG A 22 3.59 9.47 4.46
C ARG A 22 4.79 9.61 3.54
N ASN A 23 5.93 9.06 3.92
CA ASN A 23 7.09 8.98 3.04
C ASN A 23 6.91 7.79 2.09
N ILE A 24 6.34 8.07 0.91
CA ILE A 24 6.02 7.04 -0.09
C ILE A 24 7.27 6.25 -0.49
N SER A 25 8.43 6.90 -0.59
CA SER A 25 9.68 6.22 -0.92
C SER A 25 10.06 5.12 0.09
N SER A 26 9.60 5.21 1.33
CA SER A 26 9.91 4.23 2.37
C SER A 26 9.11 2.94 2.24
N HIS A 27 8.06 2.92 1.41
CA HIS A 27 7.20 1.74 1.27
C HIS A 27 7.95 0.51 0.78
N VAL A 28 9.02 0.68 0.00
CA VAL A 28 9.87 -0.43 -0.45
C VAL A 28 10.56 -1.16 0.72
N GLN A 29 10.66 -0.54 1.88
CA GLN A 29 11.29 -1.12 3.06
C GLN A 29 10.44 -2.21 3.71
N TRP A 30 9.12 -2.16 3.53
CA TRP A 30 8.21 -3.14 4.11
C TRP A 30 7.34 -3.86 3.07
N MET A 31 7.18 -3.33 1.86
CA MET A 31 6.51 -4.01 0.75
C MET A 31 7.54 -4.81 -0.05
N HIS A 32 7.56 -6.13 0.11
CA HIS A 32 8.53 -6.99 -0.57
C HIS A 32 8.31 -7.10 -2.07
N ASP A 33 7.08 -6.91 -2.52
CA ASP A 33 6.73 -6.89 -3.94
C ASP A 33 7.09 -5.57 -4.63
N ALA A 34 7.29 -4.49 -3.87
CA ALA A 34 7.74 -3.19 -4.40
C ALA A 34 9.27 -3.13 -4.42
N GLU A 35 9.86 -3.21 -5.62
CA GLU A 35 11.33 -3.18 -5.78
C GLU A 35 11.89 -1.76 -5.84
N ALA A 36 11.16 -0.84 -6.49
CA ALA A 36 11.59 0.55 -6.65
C ALA A 36 10.39 1.48 -6.79
N ILE A 37 10.50 2.68 -6.26
CA ILE A 37 9.52 3.75 -6.39
C ILE A 37 10.24 5.01 -6.87
N TRP A 38 9.67 5.69 -7.88
CA TRP A 38 10.16 6.98 -8.32
C TRP A 38 9.00 7.92 -8.64
N PHE A 39 9.15 9.18 -8.27
CA PHE A 39 8.12 10.19 -8.50
C PHE A 39 8.14 10.68 -9.94
N THR A 40 6.96 10.84 -10.52
CA THR A 40 6.75 11.43 -11.85
C THR A 40 6.19 12.86 -11.75
N SER A 41 5.74 13.28 -10.57
CA SER A 41 5.35 14.65 -10.26
C SER A 41 6.47 15.40 -9.54
N ALA A 42 6.42 16.72 -9.56
CA ALA A 42 7.32 17.56 -8.77
C ALA A 42 7.06 17.40 -7.27
N SER A 43 5.80 17.21 -6.88
CA SER A 43 5.42 16.91 -5.50
C SER A 43 5.77 15.47 -5.12
N THR A 44 6.10 15.25 -3.86
CA THR A 44 6.35 13.93 -3.27
C THR A 44 5.39 13.59 -2.15
N GLU A 45 4.47 14.51 -1.85
CA GLU A 45 3.46 14.40 -0.80
C GLU A 45 2.17 15.07 -1.24
N GLY A 46 1.04 14.60 -0.70
CA GLY A 46 -0.26 15.21 -0.92
C GLY A 46 -0.98 14.72 -2.16
N VAL A 47 -2.21 15.17 -2.30
CA VAL A 47 -3.07 14.86 -3.46
C VAL A 47 -2.43 15.38 -4.73
N GLY A 48 -2.49 14.59 -5.81
CA GLY A 48 -1.88 14.91 -7.09
C GLY A 48 -0.44 14.43 -7.24
N THR A 49 0.19 13.95 -6.17
CA THR A 49 1.49 13.28 -6.27
C THR A 49 1.35 12.04 -7.14
N SER A 50 2.20 11.92 -8.16
CA SER A 50 2.24 10.75 -9.03
C SER A 50 3.60 10.09 -8.97
N PHE A 51 3.58 8.77 -9.07
CA PHE A 51 4.78 7.95 -8.99
C PHE A 51 4.57 6.63 -9.71
N GLU A 52 5.67 5.99 -10.01
CA GLU A 52 5.68 4.64 -10.55
C GLU A 52 6.35 3.72 -9.54
N CYS A 53 5.84 2.50 -9.45
CA CYS A 53 6.40 1.45 -8.61
C CYS A 53 6.68 0.23 -9.47
N GLU A 54 7.91 -0.25 -9.43
CA GLU A 54 8.24 -1.54 -10.03
C GLU A 54 7.87 -2.64 -9.06
N THR A 55 6.91 -3.46 -9.48
CA THR A 55 6.32 -4.52 -8.66
C THR A 55 6.71 -5.88 -9.23
N LYS A 56 7.15 -6.78 -8.35
CA LYS A 56 7.52 -8.15 -8.72
C LYS A 56 6.70 -9.15 -7.91
N VAL A 57 5.95 -9.99 -8.62
CA VAL A 57 5.17 -11.09 -8.05
C VAL A 57 5.60 -12.37 -8.73
N GLY A 58 6.41 -13.20 -8.05
CA GLY A 58 7.02 -14.38 -8.64
C GLY A 58 7.86 -14.02 -9.86
N PRO A 59 7.63 -14.63 -11.05
CA PRO A 59 8.36 -14.30 -12.27
C PRO A 59 7.81 -13.06 -12.98
N ILE A 60 6.69 -12.50 -12.54
CA ILE A 60 6.01 -11.39 -13.18
C ILE A 60 6.54 -10.07 -12.65
N ARG A 61 6.98 -9.18 -13.55
CA ARG A 61 7.37 -7.81 -13.23
C ARG A 61 6.43 -6.86 -13.93
N LEU A 62 5.91 -5.90 -13.17
CA LEU A 62 5.00 -4.87 -13.66
C LEU A 62 5.45 -3.51 -13.16
N THR A 63 5.19 -2.48 -13.97
CA THR A 63 5.30 -1.09 -13.51
C THR A 63 3.90 -0.59 -13.18
N ASP A 64 3.65 -0.35 -11.91
CA ASP A 64 2.42 0.30 -11.45
C ASP A 64 2.55 1.81 -11.61
N VAL A 65 1.55 2.42 -12.21
CA VAL A 65 1.44 3.88 -12.34
C VAL A 65 0.39 4.34 -11.35
N MET A 66 0.77 5.22 -10.44
CA MET A 66 -0.08 5.60 -9.31
C MET A 66 -0.17 7.11 -9.14
N GLU A 67 -1.31 7.56 -8.67
CA GLU A 67 -1.57 8.94 -8.29
C GLU A 67 -2.28 8.98 -6.93
N ILE A 68 -1.83 9.86 -6.06
CA ILE A 68 -2.48 10.08 -4.77
C ILE A 68 -3.78 10.85 -4.99
N THR A 69 -4.88 10.27 -4.56
CA THR A 69 -6.24 10.82 -4.71
C THR A 69 -6.82 11.34 -3.40
N GLU A 70 -6.28 10.90 -2.27
CA GLU A 70 -6.69 11.34 -0.95
C GLU A 70 -5.46 11.43 -0.04
N TRP A 71 -5.45 12.45 0.80
CA TRP A 71 -4.37 12.65 1.77
C TRP A 71 -4.94 13.38 2.97
N VAL A 72 -5.16 12.64 4.05
CA VAL A 72 -5.62 13.20 5.32
C VAL A 72 -4.61 12.82 6.38
N ASP A 73 -3.92 13.81 6.94
CA ASP A 73 -2.86 13.58 7.92
C ASP A 73 -3.34 12.73 9.08
N ASN A 74 -2.58 11.70 9.41
CA ASN A 74 -2.83 10.74 10.47
C ASN A 74 -4.06 9.82 10.24
N GLU A 75 -4.72 9.91 9.09
CA GLU A 75 -5.96 9.17 8.83
C GLU A 75 -5.92 8.32 7.57
N SER A 76 -5.58 8.91 6.41
CA SER A 76 -5.71 8.17 5.15
C SER A 76 -4.80 8.65 4.03
N MET A 77 -4.44 7.72 3.18
CA MET A 77 -3.73 7.95 1.92
C MET A 77 -4.42 7.11 0.84
N GLY A 78 -5.10 7.76 -0.08
CA GLY A 78 -5.79 7.12 -1.20
C GLY A 78 -4.95 7.15 -2.46
N VAL A 79 -5.09 6.12 -3.29
CA VAL A 79 -4.31 5.94 -4.50
C VAL A 79 -5.20 5.44 -5.65
N ARG A 80 -4.89 5.90 -6.86
CA ARG A 80 -5.44 5.36 -8.10
C ARG A 80 -4.33 4.72 -8.92
N HIS A 81 -4.57 3.50 -9.35
CA HIS A 81 -3.71 2.77 -10.30
C HIS A 81 -4.20 3.00 -11.72
N SER A 82 -3.32 3.40 -12.61
CA SER A 82 -3.64 3.67 -14.03
C SER A 82 -2.69 2.98 -15.00
N GLY A 83 -1.83 2.10 -14.52
CA GLY A 83 -0.91 1.33 -15.33
C GLY A 83 -1.54 0.05 -15.89
N ILE A 84 -0.79 -1.04 -15.84
CA ILE A 84 -1.23 -2.37 -16.32
C ILE A 84 -2.37 -2.89 -15.43
N VAL A 85 -2.24 -2.76 -14.14
CA VAL A 85 -3.31 -3.00 -13.18
C VAL A 85 -3.99 -1.66 -12.93
N THR A 86 -5.32 -1.65 -12.93
CA THR A 86 -6.11 -0.43 -12.69
C THR A 86 -6.99 -0.59 -11.47
N GLY A 87 -7.36 0.50 -10.86
CA GLY A 87 -8.24 0.51 -9.71
C GLY A 87 -7.91 1.61 -8.71
N GLU A 88 -8.52 1.51 -7.55
CA GLU A 88 -8.38 2.50 -6.49
C GLU A 88 -8.29 1.81 -5.13
N GLY A 89 -7.63 2.46 -4.20
CA GLY A 89 -7.53 1.96 -2.84
C GLY A 89 -7.02 2.99 -1.87
N ALA A 90 -6.86 2.57 -0.62
CA ALA A 90 -6.37 3.43 0.42
C ALA A 90 -5.74 2.66 1.58
N PHE A 91 -4.79 3.32 2.24
CA PHE A 91 -4.41 3.03 3.61
C PHE A 91 -5.27 3.88 4.54
N THR A 92 -5.79 3.29 5.60
CA THR A 92 -6.49 4.02 6.65
C THR A 92 -5.92 3.67 8.01
N LEU A 93 -5.81 4.68 8.86
CA LEU A 93 -5.30 4.57 10.21
C LEU A 93 -6.41 4.93 11.19
N SER A 94 -6.69 4.04 12.13
CA SER A 94 -7.70 4.26 13.17
C SER A 94 -7.09 3.99 14.54
N ALA A 95 -7.18 4.96 15.45
CA ALA A 95 -6.70 4.78 16.81
C ALA A 95 -7.49 3.70 17.54
N ILE A 96 -6.81 2.70 18.09
CA ILE A 96 -7.37 1.71 18.99
C ILE A 96 -7.24 2.20 20.44
N SER A 97 -6.10 2.83 20.73
CA SER A 97 -5.75 3.44 22.00
C SER A 97 -4.72 4.56 21.74
N ASP A 98 -4.21 5.19 22.79
CA ASP A 98 -3.22 6.27 22.67
C ASP A 98 -1.90 5.83 22.05
N ASP A 99 -1.60 4.52 22.07
CA ASP A 99 -0.35 3.95 21.61
C ASP A 99 -0.52 2.78 20.63
N ARG A 100 -1.72 2.59 20.10
CA ARG A 100 -2.02 1.52 19.13
C ARG A 100 -2.94 2.01 18.03
N THR A 101 -2.67 1.52 16.82
CA THR A 101 -3.41 1.89 15.61
C THR A 101 -3.84 0.64 14.85
N LEU A 102 -5.07 0.63 14.35
CA LEU A 102 -5.49 -0.30 13.31
C LEU A 102 -5.10 0.28 11.96
N PHE A 103 -4.24 -0.41 11.23
CA PHE A 103 -3.83 -0.07 9.88
C PHE A 103 -4.57 -0.98 8.91
N ARG A 104 -5.33 -0.38 8.00
CA ARG A 104 -6.10 -1.10 6.99
C ARG A 104 -5.64 -0.70 5.60
N TRP A 105 -5.45 -1.70 4.75
CA TRP A 105 -5.13 -1.54 3.34
C TRP A 105 -6.23 -2.21 2.53
N ALA A 106 -6.98 -1.43 1.78
CA ALA A 106 -8.10 -1.91 0.97
C ALA A 106 -7.98 -1.36 -0.45
N GLU A 107 -8.13 -2.22 -1.45
CA GLU A 107 -8.09 -1.83 -2.85
C GLU A 107 -9.11 -2.64 -3.67
N GLU A 108 -9.62 -1.99 -4.72
CA GLU A 108 -10.40 -2.64 -5.77
C GLU A 108 -9.58 -2.55 -7.05
N LEU A 109 -9.22 -3.72 -7.59
CA LEU A 109 -8.28 -3.84 -8.71
C LEU A 109 -8.90 -4.59 -9.88
N SER A 110 -8.51 -4.21 -11.11
CA SER A 110 -8.81 -4.91 -12.34
C SER A 110 -7.51 -5.28 -13.05
N PHE A 111 -7.43 -6.56 -13.46
CA PHE A 111 -6.27 -7.10 -14.17
C PHE A 111 -6.53 -7.15 -15.67
N PRO A 112 -5.48 -6.98 -16.53
CA PRO A 112 -5.64 -7.14 -17.96
C PRO A 112 -5.94 -8.59 -18.33
N TRP A 113 -6.53 -8.78 -19.51
CA TRP A 113 -6.94 -10.11 -19.99
C TRP A 113 -5.78 -11.13 -20.06
N TRP A 114 -4.58 -10.67 -20.39
CA TRP A 114 -3.40 -11.54 -20.51
C TRP A 114 -2.83 -11.98 -19.15
N LEU A 115 -3.28 -11.38 -18.05
CA LEU A 115 -3.06 -11.86 -16.68
C LEU A 115 -4.27 -12.67 -16.16
N GLY A 116 -5.15 -13.11 -17.08
CA GLY A 116 -6.32 -13.88 -16.74
C GLY A 116 -7.62 -13.07 -16.64
N GLY A 117 -7.55 -11.73 -16.65
CA GLY A 117 -8.71 -10.85 -16.56
C GLY A 117 -9.65 -11.24 -15.42
N PRO A 118 -10.99 -11.20 -15.66
CA PRO A 118 -11.97 -11.58 -14.64
C PRO A 118 -11.86 -13.05 -14.19
N VAL A 119 -11.37 -13.94 -15.04
CA VAL A 119 -11.19 -15.36 -14.71
C VAL A 119 -9.99 -15.58 -13.80
N GLY A 120 -8.92 -14.82 -14.00
CA GLY A 120 -7.70 -14.90 -13.19
C GLY A 120 -7.76 -14.10 -11.89
N GLU A 121 -8.68 -13.15 -11.76
CA GLU A 121 -8.80 -12.27 -10.59
C GLU A 121 -8.95 -13.02 -9.26
N PRO A 122 -9.77 -14.10 -9.14
CA PRO A 122 -9.86 -14.82 -7.88
C PRO A 122 -8.54 -15.43 -7.42
N PHE A 123 -7.72 -15.95 -8.34
CA PHE A 123 -6.40 -16.51 -8.02
C PHE A 123 -5.41 -15.40 -7.69
N GLY A 124 -5.39 -14.32 -8.48
CA GLY A 124 -4.56 -13.15 -8.25
C GLY A 124 -4.87 -12.50 -6.90
N SER A 125 -6.14 -12.41 -6.53
CA SER A 125 -6.55 -11.83 -5.26
C SER A 125 -6.04 -12.63 -4.06
N ILE A 126 -6.06 -13.96 -4.15
CA ILE A 126 -5.53 -14.83 -3.08
C ILE A 126 -4.03 -14.59 -2.90
N ILE A 127 -3.27 -14.56 -4.01
CA ILE A 127 -1.83 -14.35 -4.00
C ILE A 127 -1.49 -12.96 -3.45
N LEU A 128 -2.15 -11.92 -3.94
CA LEU A 128 -1.93 -10.55 -3.48
C LEU A 128 -2.30 -10.39 -2.00
N LYS A 129 -3.39 -10.99 -1.58
CA LYS A 129 -3.79 -10.95 -0.16
C LYS A 129 -2.73 -11.58 0.74
N MET A 130 -2.11 -12.68 0.32
CA MET A 130 -1.01 -13.30 1.06
C MET A 130 0.22 -12.40 1.12
N ILE A 131 0.59 -11.78 -0.01
CA ILE A 131 1.71 -10.86 -0.10
C ILE A 131 1.47 -9.64 0.78
N TRP A 132 0.30 -9.03 0.68
CA TRP A 132 -0.05 -7.83 1.46
C TRP A 132 -0.12 -8.10 2.96
N LYS A 133 -0.63 -9.26 3.36
CA LYS A 133 -0.57 -9.68 4.77
C LYS A 133 0.86 -9.76 5.27
N ARG A 134 1.76 -10.31 4.47
CA ARG A 134 3.19 -10.37 4.82
C ARG A 134 3.79 -8.96 4.88
N ASN A 135 3.44 -8.09 3.94
CA ASN A 135 3.89 -6.71 3.95
C ASN A 135 3.43 -5.98 5.21
N LEU A 136 2.18 -6.17 5.64
CA LEU A 136 1.69 -5.57 6.88
C LEU A 136 2.38 -6.16 8.13
N GLN A 137 2.77 -7.43 8.11
CA GLN A 137 3.58 -7.99 9.19
C GLN A 137 4.97 -7.34 9.24
N ASN A 138 5.55 -7.06 8.08
CA ASN A 138 6.82 -6.33 8.00
C ASN A 138 6.67 -4.90 8.50
N LEU A 139 5.58 -4.24 8.14
CA LEU A 139 5.25 -2.91 8.66
C LEU A 139 5.12 -2.94 10.19
N ALA A 140 4.40 -3.91 10.73
CA ALA A 140 4.21 -4.06 12.18
C ALA A 140 5.53 -4.23 12.94
N ARG A 141 6.52 -4.90 12.34
CA ARG A 141 7.84 -5.07 12.96
C ARG A 141 8.62 -3.76 13.09
N ARG A 142 8.25 -2.72 12.34
CA ARG A 142 8.88 -1.41 12.42
C ARG A 142 8.48 -0.63 13.67
N TYR A 143 7.39 -1.05 14.34
CA TYR A 143 6.83 -0.37 15.50
C TYR A 143 6.89 -1.29 16.72
N LYS A 144 7.87 -1.03 17.58
CA LYS A 144 7.99 -1.71 18.86
C LYS A 144 8.07 -0.65 19.96
N ASN A 145 7.27 -0.84 21.02
CA ASN A 145 7.25 0.08 22.16
C ASN A 145 6.93 1.55 21.73
N GLY A 146 6.05 1.73 20.73
CA GLY A 146 5.62 3.04 20.27
C GLY A 146 6.62 3.82 19.42
N ALA A 147 7.74 3.21 19.00
CA ALA A 147 8.78 3.87 18.22
C ALA A 147 9.03 3.13 16.90
N VAL A 148 9.42 3.88 15.85
CA VAL A 148 9.84 3.29 14.58
C VAL A 148 11.21 2.64 14.76
N VAL A 149 11.31 1.38 14.36
CA VAL A 149 12.56 0.60 14.37
C VAL A 149 13.00 0.38 12.93
N ALA A 150 14.18 0.85 12.59
CA ALA A 150 14.74 0.73 11.24
C ALA A 150 15.04 -0.73 10.85
#